data_3c54e96edb70161d255b459e9dc25701
#
_entry.id   3c54e96edb70161d255b459e9dc25701
#
_cell.length_a   1.000
_cell.length_b   1.000
_cell.length_c   1.000
_cell.angle_alpha   90.00
_cell.angle_beta   90.00
_cell.angle_gamma   90.00
#
_symmetry.space_group_name_H-M   'P 1'
#
loop_
_entity.id
_entity.type
_entity.pdbx_description
1 polymer ?
#
loop_
_entity_poly.entity_id
_entity_poly.type
_entity_poly.pdbx_seq_one_letter_code
_entity_poly.pdbx_strand_id
1 'polypeptide(L)'
;MNEKDFVSLCKKAVADYANEHRDKSDGKQISEDDVFIVWMCKTLQNSKALASTTLFDGMYYELTYNGDKKELYFDAYKKWENKSIPVG
;
A
#
# COMPACT_ATOMS: atom_id res chain seq x y z
N MET A 1 14.35 -5.82 -10.06
CA MET A 1 13.94 -4.64 -9.28
C MET A 1 14.51 -4.75 -7.89
N ASN A 2 15.18 -3.73 -7.42
CA ASN A 2 15.72 -3.74 -6.07
C ASN A 2 14.66 -3.26 -5.06
N GLU A 3 14.99 -3.36 -3.78
CA GLU A 3 14.05 -3.01 -2.71
C GLU A 3 13.62 -1.54 -2.78
N LYS A 4 14.56 -0.64 -3.03
CA LYS A 4 14.27 0.79 -3.11
C LYS A 4 13.29 1.11 -4.24
N ASP A 5 13.49 0.51 -5.39
CA ASP A 5 12.63 0.73 -6.55
C ASP A 5 11.24 0.14 -6.30
N PHE A 6 11.17 -1.02 -5.64
CA PHE A 6 9.89 -1.63 -5.30
C PHE A 6 9.10 -0.76 -4.32
N VAL A 7 9.76 -0.23 -3.29
CA VAL A 7 9.11 0.66 -2.32
C VAL A 7 8.58 1.91 -3.01
N SER A 8 9.37 2.52 -3.89
CA SER A 8 8.94 3.70 -4.64
C SER A 8 7.73 3.39 -5.53
N LEU A 9 7.74 2.25 -6.19
CA LEU A 9 6.63 1.81 -7.03
C LEU A 9 5.35 1.63 -6.21
N CYS A 10 5.47 0.97 -5.04
CA CYS A 10 4.34 0.76 -4.15
C CYS A 10 3.75 2.08 -3.66
N LYS A 11 4.60 3.00 -3.20
CA LYS A 11 4.15 4.29 -2.69
C LYS A 11 3.44 5.10 -3.75
N LYS A 12 3.98 5.10 -4.96
CA LYS A 12 3.34 5.80 -6.08
C LYS A 12 1.97 5.19 -6.41
N ALA A 13 1.89 3.88 -6.50
CA ALA A 13 0.64 3.20 -6.83
C ALA A 13 -0.44 3.47 -5.78
N VAL A 14 -0.07 3.43 -4.49
CA VAL A 14 -1.02 3.68 -3.40
C VAL A 14 -1.46 5.15 -3.40
N ALA A 15 -0.54 6.09 -3.56
CA ALA A 15 -0.89 7.51 -3.59
C ALA A 15 -1.82 7.82 -4.76
N ASP A 16 -1.54 7.29 -5.95
CA ASP A 16 -2.37 7.49 -7.13
C ASP A 16 -3.78 6.93 -6.90
N TYR A 17 -3.88 5.71 -6.37
CA TYR A 17 -5.17 5.09 -6.08
C TYR A 17 -5.98 5.90 -5.06
N ALA A 18 -5.34 6.29 -3.96
CA ALA A 18 -6.00 7.03 -2.90
C ALA A 18 -6.52 8.38 -3.42
N ASN A 19 -5.73 9.06 -4.26
CA ASN A 19 -6.13 10.35 -4.82
C ASN A 19 -7.30 10.20 -5.81
N GLU A 20 -7.35 9.10 -6.55
CA GLU A 20 -8.45 8.83 -7.49
C GLU A 20 -9.77 8.58 -6.77
N HIS A 21 -9.71 8.04 -5.55
CA HIS A 21 -10.90 7.63 -4.79
C HIS A 21 -11.27 8.60 -3.69
N ARG A 22 -10.58 9.73 -3.59
CA ARG A 22 -10.92 10.76 -2.62
C ARG A 22 -11.94 11.73 -3.19
N ASP A 23 -12.70 12.33 -2.28
CA ASP A 23 -13.62 13.41 -2.66
C ASP A 23 -12.77 14.63 -3.07
N LYS A 24 -12.92 15.03 -4.32
CA LYS A 24 -12.15 16.16 -4.86
C LYS A 24 -12.50 17.49 -4.20
N SER A 25 -13.62 17.56 -3.48
CA SER A 25 -13.99 18.78 -2.77
C SER A 25 -13.07 19.08 -1.59
N ASP A 26 -12.32 18.09 -1.10
CA ASP A 26 -11.33 18.29 -0.04
C ASP A 26 -10.14 19.12 -0.51
N GLY A 27 -9.90 19.15 -1.81
CA GLY A 27 -8.84 19.96 -2.40
C GLY A 27 -7.43 19.59 -2.03
N LYS A 28 -7.23 18.51 -1.28
CA LYS A 28 -5.91 18.09 -0.81
C LYS A 28 -5.62 16.66 -1.26
N GLN A 29 -4.50 16.50 -1.96
CA GLN A 29 -4.03 15.19 -2.39
C GLN A 29 -2.93 14.70 -1.45
N ILE A 30 -2.79 13.39 -1.34
CA ILE A 30 -1.66 12.80 -0.62
C ILE A 30 -0.51 12.59 -1.60
N SER A 31 0.70 12.61 -1.06
CA SER A 31 1.91 12.32 -1.81
C SER A 31 2.45 10.95 -1.41
N GLU A 32 3.51 10.52 -2.09
CA GLU A 32 4.19 9.27 -1.72
C GLU A 32 4.72 9.30 -0.29
N ASP A 33 5.03 10.49 0.23
CA ASP A 33 5.49 10.65 1.61
C ASP A 33 4.41 10.32 2.64
N ASP A 34 3.15 10.35 2.24
CA ASP A 34 2.02 10.01 3.12
C ASP A 34 1.73 8.51 3.12
N VAL A 35 2.44 7.73 2.31
CA VAL A 35 2.29 6.28 2.22
C VAL A 35 3.42 5.64 3.01
N PHE A 36 3.08 4.64 3.84
CA PHE A 36 4.10 3.90 4.58
C PHE A 36 3.94 2.40 4.34
N ILE A 37 5.06 1.71 4.42
CA ILE A 37 5.10 0.25 4.27
C ILE A 37 4.96 -0.37 5.65
N VAL A 38 3.92 -1.18 5.84
CA VAL A 38 3.68 -1.89 7.09
C VAL A 38 4.65 -3.05 7.24
N TRP A 39 4.80 -3.83 6.17
CA TRP A 39 5.82 -4.87 6.07
C TRP A 39 6.06 -5.18 4.60
N MET A 40 7.19 -5.82 4.33
CA MET A 40 7.49 -6.28 2.98
C MET A 40 8.39 -7.51 3.05
N CYS A 41 8.34 -8.31 2.00
CA CYS A 41 9.25 -9.46 1.85
C CYS A 41 9.61 -9.62 0.39
N LYS A 42 10.73 -10.29 0.16
CA LYS A 42 11.20 -10.61 -1.18
C LYS A 42 11.58 -12.08 -1.23
N THR A 43 11.10 -12.77 -2.27
CA THR A 43 11.42 -14.16 -2.51
C THR A 43 11.78 -14.32 -3.97
N LEU A 44 13.07 -14.59 -4.25
CA LEU A 44 13.61 -14.68 -5.61
C LEU A 44 13.33 -13.37 -6.36
N GLN A 45 12.66 -13.39 -7.49
CA GLN A 45 12.35 -12.17 -8.25
C GLN A 45 11.00 -11.55 -7.90
N ASN A 46 10.32 -12.11 -6.91
CA ASN A 46 9.00 -11.61 -6.48
C ASN A 46 9.12 -10.80 -5.21
N SER A 47 8.30 -9.76 -5.09
CA SER A 47 8.27 -8.92 -3.90
C SER A 47 6.83 -8.68 -3.49
N LYS A 48 6.60 -8.57 -2.18
CA LYS A 48 5.27 -8.34 -1.64
C LYS A 48 5.33 -7.33 -0.50
N ALA A 49 4.34 -6.45 -0.44
CA ALA A 49 4.26 -5.45 0.63
C ALA A 49 2.82 -5.21 1.04
N LEU A 50 2.65 -4.86 2.31
CA LEU A 50 1.41 -4.30 2.81
C LEU A 50 1.70 -2.84 3.13
N ALA A 51 0.88 -1.94 2.61
CA ALA A 51 1.06 -0.50 2.77
C ALA A 51 -0.22 0.16 3.27
N SER A 52 -0.08 1.33 3.83
CA SER A 52 -1.21 2.15 4.24
C SER A 52 -0.82 3.62 4.10
N THR A 53 -1.73 4.52 4.45
CA THR A 53 -1.52 5.95 4.33
C THR A 53 -1.83 6.65 5.64
N THR A 54 -1.47 7.93 5.71
CA THR A 54 -1.79 8.79 6.84
C THR A 54 -3.27 9.19 6.91
N LEU A 55 -4.06 8.80 5.92
CA LEU A 55 -5.50 9.06 5.92
C LEU A 55 -6.22 8.16 6.94
N PHE A 56 -7.26 8.70 7.57
CA PHE A 56 -8.06 7.94 8.56
C PHE A 56 -9.24 7.25 7.87
N ASP A 57 -8.96 6.51 6.79
CA ASP A 57 -9.98 5.83 6.00
C ASP A 57 -10.03 4.31 6.25
N GLY A 58 -9.11 3.79 7.07
CA GLY A 58 -9.06 2.36 7.38
C GLY A 58 -8.62 1.49 6.22
N MET A 59 -8.02 2.07 5.20
CA MET A 59 -7.59 1.32 4.02
C MET A 59 -6.19 0.76 4.17
N TYR A 60 -6.02 -0.45 3.66
CA TYR A 60 -4.73 -1.12 3.53
C TYR A 60 -4.60 -1.63 2.10
N TYR A 61 -3.37 -1.70 1.62
CA TYR A 61 -3.09 -2.06 0.24
C TYR A 61 -2.03 -3.16 0.21
N GLU A 62 -2.34 -4.23 -0.49
CA GLU A 62 -1.39 -5.31 -0.67
C GLU A 62 -0.88 -5.25 -2.11
N LEU A 63 0.43 -5.19 -2.24
CA LEU A 63 1.07 -5.07 -3.55
C LEU A 63 1.98 -6.28 -3.76
N THR A 64 1.82 -6.92 -4.89
CA THR A 64 2.59 -8.11 -5.23
C THR A 64 3.24 -7.91 -6.59
N TYR A 65 4.57 -7.90 -6.61
CA TYR A 65 5.32 -7.79 -7.86
C TYR A 65 5.77 -9.18 -8.31
N ASN A 66 5.38 -9.55 -9.53
CA ASN A 66 5.84 -10.77 -10.17
C ASN A 66 6.97 -10.37 -11.14
N GLY A 67 8.21 -10.70 -10.76
CA GLY A 67 9.38 -10.29 -11.53
C GLY A 67 9.50 -11.01 -12.88
N ASP A 68 8.96 -12.22 -12.98
CA ASP A 68 9.00 -12.97 -14.24
C ASP A 68 8.09 -12.35 -15.29
N LYS A 69 6.90 -11.91 -14.87
CA LYS A 69 5.93 -11.29 -15.76
C LYS A 69 6.05 -9.78 -15.81
N LYS A 70 6.84 -9.19 -14.92
CA LYS A 70 6.98 -7.74 -14.76
C LYS A 70 5.63 -7.05 -14.56
N GLU A 71 4.82 -7.64 -13.67
CA GLU A 71 3.49 -7.13 -13.33
C GLU A 71 3.40 -6.83 -11.84
N LEU A 72 2.67 -5.76 -11.53
CA LEU A 72 2.35 -5.42 -10.15
C LEU A 72 0.85 -5.65 -9.93
N TYR A 73 0.54 -6.51 -8.97
CA TYR A 73 -0.85 -6.74 -8.55
C TYR A 73 -1.14 -5.86 -7.36
N PHE A 74 -2.31 -5.23 -7.39
CA PHE A 74 -2.70 -4.23 -6.40
C PHE A 74 -4.06 -4.62 -5.82
N ASP A 75 -4.10 -4.85 -4.51
CA ASP A 75 -5.32 -5.20 -3.80
C ASP A 75 -5.61 -4.15 -2.73
N ALA A 76 -6.83 -3.65 -2.69
CA ALA A 76 -7.24 -2.66 -1.71
C ALA A 76 -8.20 -3.31 -0.71
N TYR A 77 -7.88 -3.16 0.58
CA TYR A 77 -8.67 -3.75 1.67
C TYR A 77 -9.10 -2.65 2.63
N LYS A 78 -10.28 -2.78 3.17
CA LYS A 78 -10.73 -1.89 4.22
C LYS A 78 -10.73 -2.64 5.55
N LYS A 79 -10.14 -2.03 6.58
CA LYS A 79 -10.16 -2.60 7.91
C LYS A 79 -11.60 -2.65 8.41
N TRP A 80 -12.09 -3.85 8.68
CA TRP A 80 -13.47 -4.07 9.10
C TRP A 80 -13.66 -3.75 10.58
N GLU A 81 -12.70 -4.19 11.41
CA GLU A 81 -12.83 -4.07 12.84
C GLU A 81 -11.46 -4.10 13.50
N ASN A 82 -11.31 -3.36 14.58
CA ASN A 82 -10.14 -3.45 15.45
C ASN A 82 -10.61 -3.89 16.82
N LYS A 83 -10.16 -5.05 17.27
CA LYS A 83 -10.61 -5.65 18.51
C LYS A 83 -9.41 -6.04 19.36
N SER A 84 -9.46 -5.68 20.65
CA SER A 84 -8.42 -6.08 21.59
C SER A 84 -8.83 -7.37 22.28
N ILE A 85 -7.94 -8.35 22.27
CA ILE A 85 -8.17 -9.63 22.91
C ILE A 85 -7.06 -9.83 23.95
N PRO A 86 -7.39 -9.86 25.25
CA PRO A 86 -6.37 -10.10 26.27
C PRO A 86 -5.76 -11.50 26.10
N VAL A 87 -4.44 -11.61 26.28
CA VAL A 87 -3.73 -12.89 26.24
C VAL A 87 -2.86 -13.02 27.48
N GLY A 88 -2.89 -14.19 28.08
CA GLY A 88 -2.05 -14.51 29.21
C GLY A 88 -2.45 -13.92 30.50
#